data_0524eaa817bb2793e91f11af2cd195de
#
_entry.id   0524eaa817bb2793e91f11af2cd195de
#
_cell.length_a   1.000
_cell.length_b   1.000
_cell.length_c   1.000
_cell.angle_alpha   90.00
_cell.angle_beta   90.00
_cell.angle_gamma   90.00
#
_symmetry.space_group_name_H-M   'P 1'
#
loop_
_entity.id
_entity.type
_entity.pdbx_description
1 polymer ?
#
loop_
_entity_poly.entity_id
_entity_poly.type
_entity_poly.pdbx_seq_one_letter_code
_entity_poly.pdbx_strand_id
1 'polypeptide(L)'
;MKKIKTLKNSHPIIKIIDTSLIKLPTPSSISFWWNMGSILGICLMTQIITGLLLTMHYSPHIDLAFYSINHIMRNVNNGWFMRTMHANGASMFFFFMYLHIGRNMYYNSYNLKLPWFTGILIMFLMMATAFMGYILPWGQMSFWGATVITNLFSVIPIIGTEFTQWIWGNFAVSNSTLNRFFMLHFIIPFILLFMVLMHLIFLHQTGSSNPISVNYNIDKIPFHPYFTYKDTLGFLFLFTILFSLMMWQPYLLGDPDNFILANPMVTPVHIQPEWYFLFAYAILRAIPNKVGGVIALLMSILILFIKPFIFNKTLKGSQFFWLNKVLFFNFMFNFIMLTWLGMCLVEQPYILLSQIYSITYFSYFLISFYLSLLWNKMLN
;
A
#
# COMPACT_ATOMS: atom_id res chain seq x y z
N MET A 1 3.88 55.39 2.54
CA MET A 1 3.81 54.30 3.54
C MET A 1 4.55 53.08 3.01
N LYS A 2 5.74 52.73 3.55
CA LYS A 2 6.43 51.47 3.25
C LYS A 2 5.58 50.32 3.78
N LYS A 3 5.00 49.48 2.93
CA LYS A 3 4.35 48.23 3.34
C LYS A 3 5.37 47.43 4.16
N ILE A 4 5.09 47.22 5.43
CA ILE A 4 5.85 46.31 6.27
C ILE A 4 5.74 44.95 5.59
N LYS A 5 6.84 44.49 4.97
CA LYS A 5 6.92 43.13 4.43
C LYS A 5 6.81 42.18 5.62
N THR A 6 5.68 41.53 5.76
CA THR A 6 5.51 40.48 6.77
C THR A 6 6.55 39.40 6.53
N LEU A 7 7.10 38.76 7.55
CA LEU A 7 8.03 37.64 7.50
C LEU A 7 7.56 36.56 6.48
N LYS A 8 6.24 36.40 6.38
CA LYS A 8 5.54 35.52 5.41
C LYS A 8 5.88 35.79 3.93
N ASN A 9 6.17 37.06 3.58
CA ASN A 9 6.46 37.47 2.20
C ASN A 9 7.95 37.63 1.93
N SER A 10 8.81 37.52 2.94
CA SER A 10 10.25 37.78 2.84
C SER A 10 11.10 36.51 2.90
N HIS A 11 10.64 35.45 3.58
CA HIS A 11 11.42 34.23 3.75
C HIS A 11 11.00 33.15 2.73
N PRO A 12 11.91 32.61 1.88
CA PRO A 12 11.56 31.66 0.82
C PRO A 12 10.84 30.39 1.33
N ILE A 13 11.32 29.78 2.40
CA ILE A 13 10.73 28.55 2.98
C ILE A 13 9.32 28.81 3.49
N ILE A 14 9.10 29.92 4.21
CA ILE A 14 7.78 30.30 4.73
C ILE A 14 6.82 30.55 3.55
N LYS A 15 7.30 31.17 2.48
CA LYS A 15 6.50 31.38 1.26
C LYS A 15 6.07 30.06 0.62
N ILE A 16 6.97 29.07 0.55
CA ILE A 16 6.64 27.73 0.02
C ILE A 16 5.54 27.10 0.88
N ILE A 17 5.69 27.09 2.20
CA ILE A 17 4.67 26.55 3.12
C ILE A 17 3.33 27.30 2.98
N ASP A 18 3.37 28.65 2.91
CA ASP A 18 2.16 29.47 2.77
C ASP A 18 1.41 29.14 1.44
N THR A 19 2.12 28.95 0.35
CA THR A 19 1.50 28.69 -0.97
C THR A 19 1.10 27.24 -1.17
N SER A 20 1.85 26.27 -0.64
CA SER A 20 1.63 24.83 -0.89
C SER A 20 0.75 24.15 0.16
N LEU A 21 0.58 24.72 1.35
CA LEU A 21 -0.24 24.15 2.42
C LEU A 21 -1.34 25.09 2.91
N ILE A 22 -1.03 26.39 3.15
CA ILE A 22 -2.00 27.29 3.78
C ILE A 22 -3.00 27.82 2.74
N LYS A 23 -2.48 28.43 1.67
CA LYS A 23 -3.29 29.07 0.63
C LYS A 23 -3.57 28.18 -0.58
N LEU A 24 -3.24 26.88 -0.48
CA LEU A 24 -3.48 25.95 -1.58
C LEU A 24 -4.96 25.97 -1.96
N PRO A 25 -5.31 26.32 -3.21
CA PRO A 25 -6.70 26.35 -3.64
C PRO A 25 -7.26 24.93 -3.72
N THR A 26 -8.27 24.61 -2.91
CA THR A 26 -8.82 23.25 -2.76
C THR A 26 -10.33 23.30 -3.00
N PRO A 27 -10.91 22.30 -3.73
CA PRO A 27 -12.36 22.25 -3.94
C PRO A 27 -13.12 22.19 -2.61
N SER A 28 -14.13 23.04 -2.44
CA SER A 28 -14.90 23.12 -1.19
C SER A 28 -15.65 21.83 -0.86
N SER A 29 -16.04 21.08 -1.88
CA SER A 29 -16.90 19.89 -1.81
C SER A 29 -16.20 18.57 -1.46
N ILE A 30 -14.87 18.56 -1.23
CA ILE A 30 -14.18 17.30 -0.93
C ILE A 30 -14.67 16.69 0.38
N SER A 31 -14.97 15.38 0.33
CA SER A 31 -15.49 14.60 1.46
C SER A 31 -14.35 14.00 2.32
N PHE A 32 -14.69 13.28 3.39
CA PHE A 32 -13.72 12.56 4.23
C PHE A 32 -12.88 11.55 3.43
N TRP A 33 -13.37 11.02 2.32
CA TRP A 33 -12.60 10.14 1.45
C TRP A 33 -11.32 10.79 0.87
N TRP A 34 -11.23 12.12 0.86
CA TRP A 34 -10.00 12.83 0.44
C TRP A 34 -8.93 12.89 1.53
N ASN A 35 -9.28 12.60 2.79
CA ASN A 35 -8.32 12.54 3.90
C ASN A 35 -7.41 11.30 3.83
N MET A 36 -7.72 10.29 3.01
CA MET A 36 -6.91 9.07 2.92
C MET A 36 -5.45 9.36 2.56
N GLY A 37 -5.19 10.38 1.72
CA GLY A 37 -3.83 10.77 1.35
C GLY A 37 -3.03 11.38 2.51
N SER A 38 -3.62 12.25 3.31
CA SER A 38 -2.97 12.84 4.49
C SER A 38 -2.77 11.80 5.60
N ILE A 39 -3.72 10.89 5.78
CA ILE A 39 -3.59 9.73 6.70
C ILE A 39 -2.39 8.87 6.31
N LEU A 40 -2.21 8.56 5.01
CA LEU A 40 -1.05 7.81 4.51
C LEU A 40 0.27 8.54 4.79
N GLY A 41 0.28 9.87 4.70
CA GLY A 41 1.44 10.68 5.06
C GLY A 41 1.82 10.53 6.55
N ILE A 42 0.84 10.54 7.45
CA ILE A 42 1.08 10.28 8.89
C ILE A 42 1.49 8.84 9.14
N CYS A 43 0.90 7.85 8.44
CA CYS A 43 1.37 6.47 8.51
C CYS A 43 2.85 6.36 8.13
N LEU A 44 3.29 6.98 7.02
CA LEU A 44 4.69 6.96 6.59
C LEU A 44 5.61 7.55 7.67
N MET A 45 5.26 8.72 8.21
CA MET A 45 6.04 9.35 9.27
C MET A 45 6.12 8.48 10.53
N THR A 46 5.01 7.88 10.93
CA THR A 46 4.96 6.95 12.08
C THR A 46 5.86 5.75 11.85
N GLN A 47 5.82 5.14 10.65
CA GLN A 47 6.67 4.00 10.30
C GLN A 47 8.16 4.38 10.30
N ILE A 48 8.54 5.52 9.75
CA ILE A 48 9.93 5.99 9.74
C ILE A 48 10.42 6.23 11.19
N ILE A 49 9.66 6.95 12.01
CA ILE A 49 10.06 7.28 13.38
C ILE A 49 10.20 6.01 14.22
N THR A 50 9.19 5.15 14.23
CA THR A 50 9.22 3.90 14.98
C THR A 50 10.31 2.97 14.48
N GLY A 51 10.52 2.89 13.15
CA GLY A 51 11.58 2.09 12.54
C GLY A 51 12.98 2.55 12.95
N LEU A 52 13.24 3.87 12.93
CA LEU A 52 14.52 4.42 13.39
C LEU A 52 14.82 4.09 14.87
N LEU A 53 13.80 4.15 15.72
CA LEU A 53 13.95 3.77 17.13
C LEU A 53 14.22 2.27 17.30
N LEU A 54 13.56 1.42 16.53
CA LEU A 54 13.77 -0.03 16.55
C LEU A 54 15.17 -0.41 16.07
N THR A 55 15.74 0.27 15.08
CA THR A 55 17.09 -0.03 14.57
C THR A 55 18.19 0.18 15.60
N MET A 56 17.96 0.99 16.65
CA MET A 56 18.92 1.19 17.73
C MET A 56 19.18 -0.07 18.56
N HIS A 57 18.27 -1.03 18.53
CA HIS A 57 18.30 -2.25 19.34
C HIS A 57 18.26 -3.54 18.51
N TYR A 58 18.02 -3.45 17.21
CA TYR A 58 17.91 -4.60 16.32
C TYR A 58 19.28 -5.01 15.75
N SER A 59 19.54 -6.32 15.70
CA SER A 59 20.77 -6.91 15.13
C SER A 59 20.42 -7.79 13.92
N PRO A 60 20.82 -7.42 12.69
CA PRO A 60 20.48 -8.16 11.45
C PRO A 60 21.42 -9.38 11.26
N HIS A 61 21.40 -10.34 12.16
CA HIS A 61 22.15 -11.59 12.10
C HIS A 61 21.22 -12.75 12.43
N ILE A 62 21.32 -13.87 11.72
CA ILE A 62 20.42 -15.01 11.88
C ILE A 62 20.35 -15.55 13.31
N ASP A 63 21.46 -15.53 14.05
CA ASP A 63 21.53 -15.99 15.43
C ASP A 63 21.01 -14.95 16.42
N LEU A 64 20.93 -13.68 16.04
CA LEU A 64 20.61 -12.56 16.93
C LEU A 64 19.26 -11.90 16.64
N ALA A 65 18.79 -11.92 15.40
CA ALA A 65 17.63 -11.15 14.96
C ALA A 65 16.38 -11.46 15.79
N PHE A 66 16.03 -12.71 15.95
CA PHE A 66 14.87 -13.15 16.73
C PHE A 66 15.00 -12.74 18.21
N TYR A 67 16.17 -12.94 18.79
CA TYR A 67 16.43 -12.57 20.18
C TYR A 67 16.47 -11.06 20.39
N SER A 68 16.95 -10.29 19.42
CA SER A 68 16.93 -8.82 19.50
C SER A 68 15.51 -8.26 19.49
N ILE A 69 14.57 -8.84 18.71
CA ILE A 69 13.16 -8.50 18.79
C ILE A 69 12.58 -8.85 20.17
N ASN A 70 12.87 -10.03 20.71
CA ASN A 70 12.46 -10.40 22.05
C ASN A 70 13.03 -9.44 23.12
N HIS A 71 14.29 -9.04 22.98
CA HIS A 71 14.92 -8.03 23.85
C HIS A 71 14.19 -6.68 23.78
N ILE A 72 13.87 -6.20 22.56
CA ILE A 72 13.09 -4.97 22.37
C ILE A 72 11.74 -5.08 23.08
N MET A 73 11.03 -6.19 22.91
CA MET A 73 9.70 -6.38 23.48
C MET A 73 9.67 -6.47 25.01
N ARG A 74 10.74 -6.99 25.64
CA ARG A 74 10.75 -7.31 27.08
C ARG A 74 11.63 -6.40 27.92
N ASN A 75 12.75 -5.96 27.40
CA ASN A 75 13.81 -5.32 28.18
C ASN A 75 14.01 -3.83 27.86
N VAL A 76 13.68 -3.41 26.62
CA VAL A 76 13.79 -1.98 26.23
C VAL A 76 12.59 -1.22 26.76
N ASN A 77 12.83 -0.07 27.40
CA ASN A 77 11.75 0.76 27.91
C ASN A 77 10.84 1.25 26.77
N ASN A 78 9.54 0.98 26.87
CA ASN A 78 8.54 1.18 25.81
C ASN A 78 8.82 0.48 24.46
N GLY A 79 9.74 -0.49 24.43
CA GLY A 79 10.08 -1.22 23.22
C GLY A 79 8.90 -2.00 22.66
N TRP A 80 8.08 -2.63 23.51
CA TRP A 80 6.84 -3.28 23.11
C TRP A 80 5.90 -2.34 22.36
N PHE A 81 5.78 -1.09 22.82
CA PHE A 81 4.92 -0.08 22.21
C PHE A 81 5.44 0.30 20.82
N MET A 82 6.74 0.58 20.68
CA MET A 82 7.35 0.92 19.38
C MET A 82 7.26 -0.22 18.39
N ARG A 83 7.49 -1.46 18.82
CA ARG A 83 7.44 -2.66 17.96
C ARG A 83 6.01 -2.95 17.49
N THR A 84 5.02 -2.91 18.40
CA THR A 84 3.63 -3.15 18.03
C THR A 84 3.05 -2.01 17.19
N MET A 85 3.45 -0.75 17.44
CA MET A 85 3.07 0.39 16.61
C MET A 85 3.63 0.25 15.18
N HIS A 86 4.87 -0.19 15.05
CA HIS A 86 5.49 -0.41 13.73
C HIS A 86 4.79 -1.55 12.97
N ALA A 87 4.55 -2.68 13.60
CA ALA A 87 3.91 -3.84 12.97
C ALA A 87 2.45 -3.56 12.57
N ASN A 88 1.62 -3.07 13.50
CA ASN A 88 0.22 -2.76 13.22
C ASN A 88 0.08 -1.51 12.32
N GLY A 89 1.00 -0.56 12.44
CA GLY A 89 1.06 0.60 11.58
C GLY A 89 1.27 0.26 10.11
N ALA A 90 2.04 -0.80 9.79
CA ALA A 90 2.15 -1.32 8.43
C ALA A 90 0.79 -1.80 7.89
N SER A 91 0.02 -2.53 8.70
CA SER A 91 -1.35 -2.94 8.35
C SER A 91 -2.28 -1.75 8.12
N MET A 92 -2.22 -0.72 8.96
CA MET A 92 -3.00 0.50 8.77
C MET A 92 -2.58 1.24 7.50
N PHE A 93 -1.30 1.27 7.19
CA PHE A 93 -0.79 1.88 5.96
C PHE A 93 -1.41 1.22 4.72
N PHE A 94 -1.43 -0.11 4.62
CA PHE A 94 -2.06 -0.82 3.51
C PHE A 94 -3.58 -0.66 3.49
N PHE A 95 -4.24 -0.69 4.63
CA PHE A 95 -5.68 -0.46 4.71
C PHE A 95 -6.07 0.88 4.09
N PHE A 96 -5.44 1.96 4.53
CA PHE A 96 -5.72 3.31 3.99
C PHE A 96 -5.23 3.47 2.55
N MET A 97 -4.18 2.76 2.12
CA MET A 97 -3.73 2.76 0.74
C MET A 97 -4.79 2.15 -0.19
N TYR A 98 -5.37 1.01 0.16
CA TYR A 98 -6.43 0.41 -0.64
C TYR A 98 -7.68 1.28 -0.70
N LEU A 99 -8.05 1.93 0.40
CA LEU A 99 -9.14 2.92 0.40
C LEU A 99 -8.81 4.13 -0.49
N HIS A 100 -7.57 4.61 -0.45
CA HIS A 100 -7.11 5.70 -1.30
C HIS A 100 -7.17 5.36 -2.79
N ILE A 101 -6.74 4.17 -3.18
CA ILE A 101 -6.84 3.67 -4.56
C ILE A 101 -8.31 3.48 -4.95
N GLY A 102 -9.12 2.85 -4.11
CA GLY A 102 -10.54 2.63 -4.34
C GLY A 102 -11.31 3.93 -4.55
N ARG A 103 -11.07 4.95 -3.70
CA ARG A 103 -11.61 6.28 -3.88
C ARG A 103 -11.24 6.88 -5.25
N ASN A 104 -9.98 6.75 -5.65
CA ASN A 104 -9.50 7.26 -6.94
C ASN A 104 -10.13 6.51 -8.13
N MET A 105 -10.38 5.22 -7.98
CA MET A 105 -11.08 4.42 -8.99
C MET A 105 -12.56 4.79 -9.09
N TYR A 106 -13.24 4.99 -7.95
CA TYR A 106 -14.66 5.33 -7.91
C TYR A 106 -14.96 6.72 -8.49
N TYR A 107 -14.14 7.72 -8.15
CA TYR A 107 -14.31 9.11 -8.59
C TYR A 107 -13.51 9.46 -9.85
N ASN A 108 -12.95 8.47 -10.55
CA ASN A 108 -12.15 8.63 -11.77
C ASN A 108 -10.96 9.59 -11.62
N SER A 109 -10.40 9.70 -10.40
CA SER A 109 -9.24 10.56 -10.11
C SER A 109 -7.95 10.07 -10.78
N TYR A 110 -7.92 8.83 -11.29
CA TYR A 110 -6.82 8.30 -12.12
C TYR A 110 -6.63 9.10 -13.43
N ASN A 111 -7.58 9.96 -13.82
CA ASN A 111 -7.42 10.90 -14.93
C ASN A 111 -6.34 11.96 -14.66
N LEU A 112 -5.97 12.17 -13.39
CA LEU A 112 -4.77 12.90 -12.97
C LEU A 112 -3.57 11.97 -13.14
N LYS A 113 -3.08 11.81 -14.38
CA LYS A 113 -2.14 10.75 -14.79
C LYS A 113 -0.86 10.73 -13.97
N LEU A 114 -0.20 11.89 -13.77
CA LEU A 114 1.07 11.95 -13.06
C LEU A 114 0.95 11.54 -11.58
N PRO A 115 -0.01 12.07 -10.79
CA PRO A 115 -0.27 11.56 -9.45
C PRO A 115 -0.63 10.07 -9.44
N TRP A 116 -1.42 9.60 -10.40
CA TRP A 116 -1.80 8.19 -10.47
C TRP A 116 -0.60 7.26 -10.68
N PHE A 117 0.26 7.56 -11.66
CA PHE A 117 1.42 6.73 -11.95
C PHE A 117 2.45 6.74 -10.82
N THR A 118 2.72 7.91 -10.24
CA THR A 118 3.60 7.99 -9.06
C THR A 118 3.01 7.27 -7.87
N GLY A 119 1.69 7.30 -7.68
CA GLY A 119 0.99 6.54 -6.65
C GLY A 119 1.15 5.02 -6.80
N ILE A 120 1.09 4.49 -8.02
CA ILE A 120 1.32 3.05 -8.28
C ILE A 120 2.78 2.68 -7.98
N LEU A 121 3.75 3.52 -8.35
CA LEU A 121 5.16 3.29 -8.02
C LEU A 121 5.39 3.31 -6.50
N ILE A 122 4.77 4.23 -5.77
CA ILE A 122 4.78 4.27 -4.30
C ILE A 122 4.22 2.96 -3.73
N MET A 123 3.11 2.45 -4.27
CA MET A 123 2.51 1.18 -3.84
C MET A 123 3.51 0.02 -4.00
N PHE A 124 4.20 -0.10 -5.14
CA PHE A 124 5.22 -1.13 -5.35
C PHE A 124 6.37 -1.04 -4.34
N LEU A 125 6.91 0.17 -4.13
CA LEU A 125 7.98 0.38 -3.15
C LEU A 125 7.51 0.07 -1.73
N MET A 126 6.25 0.40 -1.39
CA MET A 126 5.68 0.09 -0.10
C MET A 126 5.49 -1.41 0.10
N MET A 127 5.02 -2.14 -0.92
CA MET A 127 4.92 -3.60 -0.89
C MET A 127 6.30 -4.25 -0.68
N ALA A 128 7.32 -3.80 -1.40
CA ALA A 128 8.70 -4.26 -1.23
C ALA A 128 9.22 -3.96 0.18
N THR A 129 8.99 -2.74 0.70
CA THR A 129 9.38 -2.34 2.05
C THR A 129 8.75 -3.25 3.10
N ALA A 130 7.45 -3.47 3.03
CA ALA A 130 6.72 -4.28 4.00
C ALA A 130 7.16 -5.76 3.96
N PHE A 131 7.35 -6.30 2.77
CA PHE A 131 7.84 -7.67 2.61
C PHE A 131 9.21 -7.87 3.27
N MET A 132 10.18 -7.00 2.97
CA MET A 132 11.49 -7.07 3.60
C MET A 132 11.45 -6.86 5.10
N GLY A 133 10.58 -5.95 5.60
CA GLY A 133 10.39 -5.71 7.02
C GLY A 133 9.82 -6.91 7.78
N TYR A 134 8.91 -7.66 7.17
CA TYR A 134 8.34 -8.86 7.76
C TYR A 134 9.36 -9.99 7.93
N ILE A 135 10.41 -10.01 7.14
CA ILE A 135 11.48 -11.01 7.21
C ILE A 135 12.41 -10.76 8.40
N LEU A 136 12.59 -9.52 8.85
CA LEU A 136 13.58 -9.12 9.83
C LEU A 136 13.47 -9.81 11.20
N PRO A 137 12.29 -10.15 11.75
CA PRO A 137 12.18 -10.89 13.00
C PRO A 137 12.81 -12.28 12.99
N TRP A 138 13.01 -12.87 11.82
CA TRP A 138 13.60 -14.19 11.62
C TRP A 138 12.86 -15.31 12.37
N GLY A 139 11.53 -15.21 12.38
CA GLY A 139 10.63 -16.28 12.81
C GLY A 139 10.34 -17.27 11.66
N GLN A 140 9.56 -18.30 11.94
CA GLN A 140 9.19 -19.33 10.95
C GLN A 140 8.53 -18.72 9.70
N MET A 141 7.54 -17.84 9.88
CA MET A 141 6.86 -17.22 8.73
C MET A 141 7.76 -16.20 8.01
N SER A 142 8.68 -15.54 8.72
CA SER A 142 9.68 -14.65 8.11
C SER A 142 10.58 -15.41 7.14
N PHE A 143 11.14 -16.54 7.58
CA PHE A 143 12.06 -17.37 6.80
C PHE A 143 11.36 -18.05 5.62
N TRP A 144 10.24 -18.73 5.88
CA TRP A 144 9.53 -19.47 4.86
C TRP A 144 8.80 -18.55 3.87
N GLY A 145 8.29 -17.41 4.33
CA GLY A 145 7.77 -16.35 3.45
C GLY A 145 8.83 -15.79 2.51
N ALA A 146 10.04 -15.52 3.03
CA ALA A 146 11.18 -15.12 2.20
C ALA A 146 11.52 -16.19 1.15
N THR A 147 11.62 -17.45 1.57
CA THR A 147 11.96 -18.57 0.69
C THR A 147 10.95 -18.73 -0.44
N VAL A 148 9.65 -18.75 -0.13
CA VAL A 148 8.59 -18.96 -1.13
C VAL A 148 8.51 -17.78 -2.12
N ILE A 149 8.46 -16.55 -1.61
CA ILE A 149 8.25 -15.38 -2.48
C ILE A 149 9.46 -15.09 -3.36
N THR A 150 10.67 -15.18 -2.80
CA THR A 150 11.88 -14.93 -3.62
C THR A 150 12.15 -16.06 -4.60
N ASN A 151 11.75 -17.30 -4.30
CA ASN A 151 11.84 -18.40 -5.25
C ASN A 151 10.86 -18.27 -6.44
N LEU A 152 9.92 -17.33 -6.43
CA LEU A 152 9.11 -17.03 -7.61
C LEU A 152 9.96 -16.45 -8.75
N PHE A 153 11.07 -15.78 -8.47
CA PHE A 153 11.98 -15.29 -9.51
C PHE A 153 12.68 -16.41 -10.29
N SER A 154 12.80 -17.61 -9.73
CA SER A 154 13.41 -18.77 -10.43
C SER A 154 12.64 -19.22 -11.68
N VAL A 155 11.40 -18.75 -11.88
CA VAL A 155 10.61 -19.06 -13.08
C VAL A 155 10.99 -18.19 -14.28
N ILE A 156 11.81 -17.16 -14.12
CA ILE A 156 12.27 -16.31 -15.21
C ILE A 156 13.16 -17.19 -16.12
N PRO A 157 12.82 -17.30 -17.42
CA PRO A 157 13.59 -18.13 -18.32
C PRO A 157 15.07 -17.71 -18.38
N ILE A 158 15.95 -18.69 -18.48
CA ILE A 158 17.41 -18.55 -18.66
C ILE A 158 18.13 -18.08 -17.37
N ILE A 159 17.73 -16.96 -16.78
CA ILE A 159 18.46 -16.29 -15.70
C ILE A 159 17.82 -16.46 -14.31
N GLY A 160 16.67 -17.13 -14.21
CA GLY A 160 15.86 -17.14 -12.98
C GLY A 160 16.59 -17.73 -11.78
N THR A 161 17.33 -18.80 -11.95
CA THR A 161 18.07 -19.44 -10.86
C THR A 161 19.21 -18.55 -10.37
N GLU A 162 20.03 -18.02 -11.25
CA GLU A 162 21.13 -17.11 -10.90
C GLU A 162 20.59 -15.82 -10.25
N PHE A 163 19.51 -15.29 -10.79
CA PHE A 163 18.88 -14.08 -10.24
C PHE A 163 18.34 -14.33 -8.83
N THR A 164 17.73 -15.49 -8.57
CA THR A 164 17.25 -15.88 -7.24
C THR A 164 18.41 -16.00 -6.25
N GLN A 165 19.48 -16.70 -6.63
CA GLN A 165 20.70 -16.84 -5.82
C GLN A 165 21.39 -15.50 -5.58
N TRP A 166 21.38 -14.60 -6.57
CA TRP A 166 21.88 -13.25 -6.40
C TRP A 166 21.07 -12.45 -5.36
N ILE A 167 19.72 -12.58 -5.36
CA ILE A 167 18.87 -11.96 -4.32
C ILE A 167 19.20 -12.56 -2.95
N TRP A 168 19.34 -13.87 -2.82
CA TRP A 168 19.68 -14.52 -1.56
C TRP A 168 21.11 -14.20 -1.11
N GLY A 169 22.04 -14.00 -2.07
CA GLY A 169 23.48 -13.88 -1.82
C GLY A 169 24.13 -15.18 -1.39
N ASN A 170 23.45 -16.29 -1.61
CA ASN A 170 23.86 -17.65 -1.33
C ASN A 170 22.98 -18.62 -2.13
N PHE A 171 23.22 -19.93 -2.02
CA PHE A 171 22.38 -20.97 -2.63
C PHE A 171 20.98 -21.08 -2.00
N ALA A 172 20.79 -20.56 -0.79
CA ALA A 172 19.53 -20.55 -0.07
C ALA A 172 19.38 -19.26 0.74
N VAL A 173 18.18 -19.00 1.25
CA VAL A 173 17.91 -17.91 2.20
C VAL A 173 18.76 -18.09 3.45
N SER A 174 19.56 -17.09 3.78
CA SER A 174 20.59 -17.17 4.82
C SER A 174 20.89 -15.79 5.42
N ASN A 175 21.97 -15.69 6.21
CA ASN A 175 22.42 -14.44 6.82
C ASN A 175 22.67 -13.33 5.78
N SER A 176 23.21 -13.66 4.61
CA SER A 176 23.40 -12.68 3.53
C SER A 176 22.08 -12.10 3.03
N THR A 177 21.03 -12.90 2.99
CA THR A 177 19.67 -12.46 2.63
C THR A 177 19.11 -11.49 3.68
N LEU A 178 19.22 -11.86 4.96
CA LEU A 178 18.72 -11.03 6.05
C LEU A 178 19.40 -9.66 6.08
N ASN A 179 20.71 -9.61 5.92
CA ASN A 179 21.47 -8.36 5.90
C ASN A 179 21.06 -7.45 4.73
N ARG A 180 20.88 -7.99 3.52
CA ARG A 180 20.44 -7.24 2.36
C ARG A 180 19.04 -6.68 2.55
N PHE A 181 18.14 -7.48 3.09
CA PHE A 181 16.76 -7.06 3.30
C PHE A 181 16.65 -6.03 4.43
N PHE A 182 17.49 -6.12 5.46
CA PHE A 182 17.58 -5.05 6.46
C PHE A 182 18.03 -3.73 5.83
N MET A 183 19.10 -3.73 5.04
CA MET A 183 19.62 -2.55 4.38
C MET A 183 18.56 -1.93 3.45
N LEU A 184 17.89 -2.73 2.63
CA LEU A 184 16.84 -2.25 1.72
C LEU A 184 15.62 -1.75 2.48
N HIS A 185 15.16 -2.46 3.53
CA HIS A 185 14.05 -2.02 4.36
C HIS A 185 14.34 -0.68 5.06
N PHE A 186 15.59 -0.43 5.43
CA PHE A 186 16.01 0.82 6.03
C PHE A 186 16.01 1.98 5.02
N ILE A 187 16.51 1.76 3.81
CA ILE A 187 16.68 2.83 2.79
C ILE A 187 15.38 3.16 2.06
N ILE A 188 14.59 2.17 1.65
CA ILE A 188 13.41 2.39 0.79
C ILE A 188 12.39 3.35 1.40
N PRO A 189 12.11 3.41 2.72
CA PRO A 189 11.23 4.41 3.31
C PRO A 189 11.62 5.87 3.04
N PHE A 190 12.91 6.17 2.92
CA PHE A 190 13.38 7.51 2.55
C PHE A 190 13.17 7.79 1.05
N ILE A 191 13.32 6.76 0.21
CA ILE A 191 12.95 6.85 -1.22
C ILE A 191 11.43 7.06 -1.34
N LEU A 192 10.63 6.35 -0.55
CA LEU A 192 9.18 6.54 -0.47
C LEU A 192 8.82 7.98 -0.08
N LEU A 193 9.51 8.55 0.93
CA LEU A 193 9.29 9.93 1.33
C LEU A 193 9.53 10.90 0.16
N PHE A 194 10.63 10.71 -0.59
CA PHE A 194 10.91 11.48 -1.79
C PHE A 194 9.83 11.30 -2.86
N MET A 195 9.40 10.07 -3.12
CA MET A 195 8.35 9.78 -4.10
C MET A 195 6.99 10.38 -3.71
N VAL A 196 6.67 10.43 -2.41
CA VAL A 196 5.46 11.11 -1.88
C VAL A 196 5.54 12.61 -2.13
N LEU A 197 6.70 13.24 -1.94
CA LEU A 197 6.88 14.66 -2.29
C LEU A 197 6.65 14.90 -3.78
N MET A 198 7.19 14.05 -4.66
CA MET A 198 6.93 14.12 -6.10
C MET A 198 5.45 13.94 -6.44
N HIS A 199 4.76 12.98 -5.79
CA HIS A 199 3.33 12.74 -5.95
C HIS A 199 2.50 13.98 -5.59
N LEU A 200 2.85 14.66 -4.49
CA LEU A 200 2.20 15.91 -4.08
C LEU A 200 2.49 17.07 -5.05
N ILE A 201 3.72 17.20 -5.53
CA ILE A 201 4.08 18.22 -6.54
C ILE A 201 3.21 18.04 -7.80
N PHE A 202 3.09 16.82 -8.30
CA PHE A 202 2.24 16.53 -9.46
C PHE A 202 0.76 16.76 -9.18
N LEU A 203 0.29 16.46 -7.98
CA LEU A 203 -1.09 16.77 -7.57
C LEU A 203 -1.34 18.27 -7.52
N HIS A 204 -0.39 19.06 -7.03
CA HIS A 204 -0.52 20.51 -6.92
C HIS A 204 -0.55 21.23 -8.28
N GLN A 205 0.00 20.62 -9.35
CA GLN A 205 -0.06 21.19 -10.71
C GLN A 205 -1.51 21.34 -11.21
N THR A 206 -2.36 20.37 -10.92
CA THR A 206 -3.76 20.35 -11.39
C THR A 206 -4.75 20.65 -10.27
N GLY A 207 -4.39 20.35 -9.02
CA GLY A 207 -5.29 20.31 -7.88
C GLY A 207 -6.04 18.99 -7.78
N SER A 208 -6.74 18.79 -6.66
CA SER A 208 -7.53 17.58 -6.37
C SER A 208 -8.81 17.53 -7.19
N SER A 209 -9.26 16.32 -7.52
CA SER A 209 -10.63 16.08 -7.99
C SER A 209 -11.64 16.34 -6.86
N ASN A 210 -12.94 16.31 -7.19
CA ASN A 210 -14.03 16.49 -6.22
C ASN A 210 -15.12 15.44 -6.39
N PRO A 211 -15.97 15.21 -5.36
CA PRO A 211 -16.98 14.16 -5.39
C PRO A 211 -18.18 14.46 -6.30
N ILE A 212 -18.40 15.71 -6.68
CA ILE A 212 -19.55 16.12 -7.51
C ILE A 212 -19.19 16.28 -9.00
N SER A 213 -17.94 16.01 -9.34
CA SER A 213 -17.43 15.99 -10.72
C SER A 213 -17.58 17.30 -11.52
N VAL A 214 -17.82 18.41 -10.83
CA VAL A 214 -17.83 19.74 -11.45
C VAL A 214 -16.42 20.22 -11.73
N ASN A 215 -16.32 21.25 -12.57
CA ASN A 215 -15.03 21.92 -12.78
C ASN A 215 -14.57 22.52 -11.45
N TYR A 216 -13.50 21.96 -10.90
CA TYR A 216 -12.94 22.36 -9.61
C TYR A 216 -12.45 23.81 -9.53
N ASN A 217 -12.29 24.49 -10.69
CA ASN A 217 -11.88 25.89 -10.73
C ASN A 217 -12.99 26.88 -10.35
N ILE A 218 -14.25 26.44 -10.31
CA ILE A 218 -15.40 27.31 -10.05
C ILE A 218 -15.55 27.60 -8.55
N ASP A 219 -15.25 26.60 -7.68
CA ASP A 219 -15.47 26.71 -6.25
C ASP A 219 -14.28 26.14 -5.48
N LYS A 220 -13.29 27.01 -5.22
CA LYS A 220 -12.11 26.69 -4.42
C LYS A 220 -12.01 27.59 -3.21
N ILE A 221 -11.63 26.99 -2.09
CA ILE A 221 -11.31 27.66 -0.84
C ILE A 221 -9.87 27.37 -0.42
N PRO A 222 -9.23 28.19 0.44
CA PRO A 222 -7.91 27.86 0.95
C PRO A 222 -7.90 26.55 1.75
N PHE A 223 -6.83 25.79 1.65
CA PHE A 223 -6.70 24.53 2.39
C PHE A 223 -6.76 24.75 3.91
N HIS A 224 -6.02 25.72 4.43
CA HIS A 224 -6.13 26.12 5.83
C HIS A 224 -7.13 27.28 5.98
N PRO A 225 -8.03 27.22 6.96
CA PRO A 225 -8.15 26.26 8.07
C PRO A 225 -9.04 25.04 7.77
N TYR A 226 -9.80 25.03 6.71
CA TYR A 226 -10.90 24.08 6.50
C TYR A 226 -10.43 22.63 6.44
N PHE A 227 -9.48 22.34 5.57
CA PHE A 227 -9.02 20.96 5.34
C PHE A 227 -7.90 20.53 6.27
N THR A 228 -7.19 21.46 6.91
CA THR A 228 -6.27 21.13 8.01
C THR A 228 -7.01 20.57 9.21
N TYR A 229 -8.14 21.17 9.60
CA TYR A 229 -8.98 20.63 10.68
C TYR A 229 -9.63 19.29 10.27
N LYS A 230 -10.07 19.18 9.02
CA LYS A 230 -10.64 17.94 8.51
C LYS A 230 -9.62 16.80 8.47
N ASP A 231 -8.37 17.08 8.09
CA ASP A 231 -7.28 16.10 8.13
C ASP A 231 -6.94 15.69 9.57
N THR A 232 -7.00 16.60 10.53
CA THR A 232 -6.81 16.28 11.96
C THR A 232 -7.82 15.26 12.45
N LEU A 233 -9.10 15.32 12.01
CA LEU A 233 -10.09 14.29 12.31
C LEU A 233 -9.69 12.93 11.72
N GLY A 234 -9.11 12.92 10.52
CA GLY A 234 -8.56 11.70 9.92
C GLY A 234 -7.41 11.10 10.73
N PHE A 235 -6.53 11.95 11.26
CA PHE A 235 -5.41 11.50 12.12
C PHE A 235 -5.92 10.92 13.44
N LEU A 236 -6.91 11.57 14.07
CA LEU A 236 -7.57 11.04 15.27
C LEU A 236 -8.21 9.67 14.99
N PHE A 237 -8.90 9.53 13.87
CA PHE A 237 -9.50 8.26 13.46
C PHE A 237 -8.44 7.15 13.28
N LEU A 238 -7.33 7.43 12.57
CA LEU A 238 -6.21 6.51 12.42
C LEU A 238 -5.67 6.06 13.79
N PHE A 239 -5.29 7.03 14.65
CA PHE A 239 -4.67 6.72 15.94
C PHE A 239 -5.64 6.01 16.90
N THR A 240 -6.94 6.31 16.84
CA THR A 240 -7.94 5.57 17.64
C THR A 240 -7.95 4.09 17.26
N ILE A 241 -7.99 3.76 15.97
CA ILE A 241 -7.95 2.36 15.53
C ILE A 241 -6.61 1.71 15.88
N LEU A 242 -5.50 2.37 15.58
CA LEU A 242 -4.15 1.84 15.80
C LEU A 242 -3.90 1.56 17.29
N PHE A 243 -4.21 2.51 18.18
CA PHE A 243 -4.04 2.33 19.61
C PHE A 243 -5.00 1.27 20.17
N SER A 244 -6.24 1.21 19.69
CA SER A 244 -7.17 0.15 20.08
C SER A 244 -6.62 -1.23 19.74
N LEU A 245 -6.08 -1.43 18.53
CA LEU A 245 -5.45 -2.68 18.14
C LEU A 245 -4.24 -3.00 19.03
N MET A 246 -3.34 -2.03 19.22
CA MET A 246 -2.12 -2.22 20.00
C MET A 246 -2.39 -2.58 21.47
N MET A 247 -3.43 -1.98 22.06
CA MET A 247 -3.71 -2.16 23.50
C MET A 247 -4.56 -3.40 23.80
N TRP A 248 -5.46 -3.79 22.88
CA TRP A 248 -6.38 -4.90 23.13
C TRP A 248 -6.00 -6.20 22.43
N GLN A 249 -5.50 -6.10 21.17
CA GLN A 249 -5.19 -7.26 20.34
C GLN A 249 -3.97 -7.00 19.46
N PRO A 250 -2.77 -6.80 20.05
CA PRO A 250 -1.56 -6.37 19.31
C PRO A 250 -1.11 -7.35 18.24
N TYR A 251 -1.54 -8.61 18.30
CA TYR A 251 -1.12 -9.70 17.40
C TYR A 251 -2.23 -10.19 16.46
N LEU A 252 -3.41 -9.53 16.47
CA LEU A 252 -4.59 -9.95 15.69
C LEU A 252 -4.30 -10.08 14.19
N LEU A 253 -3.46 -9.21 13.65
CA LEU A 253 -3.15 -9.14 12.22
C LEU A 253 -1.84 -9.86 11.85
N GLY A 254 -1.16 -10.48 12.81
CA GLY A 254 0.07 -11.24 12.60
C GLY A 254 -0.15 -12.74 12.61
N ASP A 255 0.86 -13.47 12.15
CA ASP A 255 0.85 -14.94 12.15
C ASP A 255 1.50 -15.49 13.42
N PRO A 256 0.85 -16.45 14.14
CA PRO A 256 1.40 -17.02 15.37
C PRO A 256 2.69 -17.81 15.16
N ASP A 257 2.90 -18.45 14.00
CA ASP A 257 4.12 -19.21 13.73
C ASP A 257 5.36 -18.30 13.63
N ASN A 258 5.18 -16.99 13.46
CA ASN A 258 6.29 -16.05 13.45
C ASN A 258 6.86 -15.74 14.86
N PHE A 259 6.24 -16.26 15.93
CA PHE A 259 6.77 -16.25 17.29
C PHE A 259 7.68 -17.44 17.61
N ILE A 260 7.89 -18.34 16.64
CA ILE A 260 8.81 -19.47 16.72
C ILE A 260 10.06 -19.10 15.92
N LEU A 261 11.24 -19.37 16.50
CA LEU A 261 12.53 -19.15 15.82
C LEU A 261 12.58 -19.91 14.48
N ALA A 262 13.08 -19.25 13.44
CA ALA A 262 13.21 -19.83 12.12
C ALA A 262 14.00 -21.15 12.14
N ASN A 263 13.42 -22.20 11.60
CA ASN A 263 14.06 -23.51 11.41
C ASN A 263 13.93 -23.93 9.94
N PRO A 264 15.03 -23.95 9.18
CA PRO A 264 15.00 -24.33 7.77
C PRO A 264 14.68 -25.81 7.52
N MET A 265 14.77 -26.66 8.57
CA MET A 265 14.47 -28.09 8.48
C MET A 265 13.00 -28.43 8.77
N VAL A 266 12.21 -27.47 9.25
CA VAL A 266 10.80 -27.69 9.62
C VAL A 266 9.91 -26.69 8.88
N THR A 267 9.18 -27.18 7.90
CA THR A 267 8.23 -26.35 7.13
C THR A 267 6.93 -26.17 7.92
N PRO A 268 6.41 -24.94 8.08
CA PRO A 268 5.08 -24.72 8.65
C PRO A 268 3.99 -25.42 7.85
N VAL A 269 2.90 -25.82 8.53
CA VAL A 269 1.76 -26.49 7.89
C VAL A 269 1.11 -25.60 6.82
N HIS A 270 1.05 -24.30 7.08
CA HIS A 270 0.48 -23.32 6.14
C HIS A 270 1.39 -22.09 6.04
N ILE A 271 1.99 -21.87 4.87
CA ILE A 271 2.78 -20.68 4.58
C ILE A 271 1.89 -19.68 3.86
N GLN A 272 1.66 -18.53 4.48
CA GLN A 272 0.89 -17.43 3.90
C GLN A 272 1.60 -16.08 4.11
N PRO A 273 1.46 -15.13 3.16
CA PRO A 273 1.91 -13.77 3.37
C PRO A 273 0.96 -13.01 4.29
N GLU A 274 1.37 -11.82 4.71
CA GLU A 274 0.53 -10.88 5.43
C GLU A 274 -0.76 -10.55 4.65
N TRP A 275 -1.85 -10.25 5.36
CA TRP A 275 -3.22 -10.12 4.82
C TRP A 275 -3.30 -9.19 3.61
N TYR A 276 -2.50 -8.15 3.56
CA TYR A 276 -2.52 -7.16 2.47
C TYR A 276 -1.91 -7.66 1.15
N PHE A 277 -1.25 -8.81 1.14
CA PHE A 277 -0.78 -9.49 -0.07
C PHE A 277 -1.67 -10.65 -0.52
N LEU A 278 -2.62 -11.08 0.33
CA LEU A 278 -3.38 -12.31 0.10
C LEU A 278 -4.21 -12.30 -1.18
N PHE A 279 -4.76 -11.16 -1.60
CA PHE A 279 -5.51 -11.10 -2.86
C PHE A 279 -4.65 -11.48 -4.08
N ALA A 280 -3.42 -10.97 -4.13
CA ALA A 280 -2.47 -11.28 -5.21
C ALA A 280 -1.93 -12.71 -5.08
N TYR A 281 -1.76 -13.19 -3.84
CA TYR A 281 -1.36 -14.56 -3.55
C TYR A 281 -2.46 -15.57 -3.94
N ALA A 282 -3.73 -15.26 -3.74
CA ALA A 282 -4.85 -16.07 -4.25
C ALA A 282 -4.82 -16.18 -5.77
N ILE A 283 -4.61 -15.07 -6.48
CA ILE A 283 -4.47 -15.03 -7.94
C ILE A 283 -3.29 -15.89 -8.41
N LEU A 284 -2.14 -15.79 -7.74
CA LEU A 284 -0.96 -16.62 -8.01
C LEU A 284 -1.32 -18.12 -7.97
N ARG A 285 -1.98 -18.54 -6.87
CA ARG A 285 -2.30 -19.95 -6.61
C ARG A 285 -3.45 -20.49 -7.47
N ALA A 286 -4.31 -19.61 -7.99
CA ALA A 286 -5.43 -19.98 -8.85
C ALA A 286 -4.98 -20.57 -10.19
N ILE A 287 -3.76 -20.26 -10.66
CA ILE A 287 -3.24 -20.69 -11.95
C ILE A 287 -2.31 -21.88 -11.76
N PRO A 288 -2.60 -23.05 -12.38
CA PRO A 288 -1.80 -24.26 -12.18
C PRO A 288 -0.35 -24.14 -12.70
N ASN A 289 -0.12 -23.29 -13.69
CA ASN A 289 1.21 -23.05 -14.24
C ASN A 289 1.98 -22.02 -13.40
N LYS A 290 3.18 -22.37 -12.91
CA LYS A 290 3.99 -21.51 -12.05
C LYS A 290 4.33 -20.17 -12.71
N VAL A 291 4.73 -20.19 -13.99
CA VAL A 291 5.05 -18.95 -14.75
C VAL A 291 3.79 -18.11 -14.94
N GLY A 292 2.68 -18.73 -15.34
CA GLY A 292 1.38 -18.05 -15.49
C GLY A 292 0.91 -17.42 -14.19
N GLY A 293 1.05 -18.11 -13.06
CA GLY A 293 0.71 -17.59 -11.73
C GLY A 293 1.53 -16.34 -11.36
N VAL A 294 2.84 -16.36 -11.59
CA VAL A 294 3.72 -15.21 -11.32
C VAL A 294 3.36 -14.01 -12.22
N ILE A 295 3.09 -14.26 -13.51
CA ILE A 295 2.63 -13.21 -14.42
C ILE A 295 1.31 -12.62 -13.93
N ALA A 296 0.34 -13.44 -13.54
CA ALA A 296 -0.95 -12.98 -13.05
C ALA A 296 -0.85 -12.19 -11.75
N LEU A 297 0.02 -12.60 -10.82
CA LEU A 297 0.32 -11.83 -9.60
C LEU A 297 0.85 -10.43 -9.97
N LEU A 298 1.84 -10.33 -10.84
CA LEU A 298 2.37 -9.05 -11.28
C LEU A 298 1.31 -8.21 -12.00
N MET A 299 0.54 -8.84 -12.90
CA MET A 299 -0.52 -8.16 -13.65
C MET A 299 -1.66 -7.69 -12.75
N SER A 300 -1.93 -8.35 -11.62
CA SER A 300 -2.97 -7.89 -10.67
C SER A 300 -2.71 -6.48 -10.14
N ILE A 301 -1.46 -6.07 -10.11
CA ILE A 301 -1.03 -4.72 -9.70
C ILE A 301 -0.82 -3.83 -10.93
N LEU A 302 -0.08 -4.32 -11.92
CA LEU A 302 0.29 -3.55 -13.13
C LEU A 302 -0.92 -3.11 -13.96
N ILE A 303 -2.05 -3.81 -13.86
CA ILE A 303 -3.29 -3.44 -14.56
C ILE A 303 -3.80 -2.04 -14.18
N LEU A 304 -3.45 -1.55 -13.01
CA LEU A 304 -3.77 -0.19 -12.59
C LEU A 304 -3.13 0.88 -13.49
N PHE A 305 -1.95 0.59 -14.10
CA PHE A 305 -1.33 1.51 -15.06
C PHE A 305 -2.15 1.72 -16.32
N ILE A 306 -2.95 0.72 -16.70
CA ILE A 306 -3.76 0.75 -17.92
C ILE A 306 -4.99 1.66 -17.74
N LYS A 307 -5.49 1.81 -16.52
CA LYS A 307 -6.74 2.52 -16.21
C LYS A 307 -6.88 3.91 -16.86
N PRO A 308 -5.87 4.82 -16.83
CA PRO A 308 -5.97 6.15 -17.43
C PRO A 308 -6.01 6.16 -18.97
N PHE A 309 -5.68 5.06 -19.63
CA PHE A 309 -5.68 4.96 -21.10
C PHE A 309 -6.96 4.35 -21.64
N ILE A 310 -7.66 3.56 -20.84
CA ILE A 310 -8.87 2.85 -21.20
C ILE A 310 -10.12 3.78 -21.12
N PHE A 311 -10.07 4.83 -20.30
CA PHE A 311 -11.27 5.63 -20.02
C PHE A 311 -11.39 6.88 -20.87
N ASN A 312 -12.62 7.11 -21.37
CA ASN A 312 -13.00 8.30 -22.11
C ASN A 312 -13.21 9.48 -21.13
N LYS A 313 -12.82 10.69 -21.52
CA LYS A 313 -12.77 11.89 -20.68
C LYS A 313 -14.15 12.45 -20.27
N THR A 314 -15.24 11.91 -20.80
CA THR A 314 -16.60 12.46 -20.62
C THR A 314 -17.22 12.11 -19.27
N LEU A 315 -16.90 10.94 -18.70
CA LEU A 315 -17.42 10.54 -17.39
C LEU A 315 -16.45 10.92 -16.28
N LYS A 316 -16.89 11.77 -15.37
CA LYS A 316 -16.07 12.29 -14.27
C LYS A 316 -16.25 11.55 -12.94
N GLY A 317 -16.85 10.35 -12.94
CA GLY A 317 -17.02 9.52 -11.74
C GLY A 317 -18.10 8.47 -11.89
N SER A 318 -18.01 7.39 -11.10
CA SER A 318 -18.96 6.28 -11.13
C SER A 318 -20.30 6.63 -10.46
N GLN A 319 -20.35 7.68 -9.65
CA GLN A 319 -21.55 8.06 -8.87
C GLN A 319 -22.76 8.40 -9.73
N PHE A 320 -22.56 8.90 -10.95
CA PHE A 320 -23.63 9.28 -11.88
C PHE A 320 -23.96 8.20 -12.91
N PHE A 321 -23.25 7.08 -12.89
CA PHE A 321 -23.48 5.95 -13.79
C PHE A 321 -23.69 4.69 -12.97
N TRP A 322 -24.97 4.30 -12.77
CA TRP A 322 -25.36 3.24 -11.87
C TRP A 322 -24.73 1.86 -12.20
N LEU A 323 -24.60 1.51 -13.49
CA LEU A 323 -23.96 0.26 -13.92
C LEU A 323 -22.49 0.21 -13.48
N ASN A 324 -21.75 1.30 -13.69
CA ASN A 324 -20.36 1.37 -13.28
C ASN A 324 -20.21 1.39 -11.74
N LYS A 325 -21.19 1.95 -11.03
CA LYS A 325 -21.27 1.91 -9.58
C LYS A 325 -21.44 0.47 -9.07
N VAL A 326 -22.38 -0.29 -9.64
CA VAL A 326 -22.60 -1.71 -9.28
C VAL A 326 -21.33 -2.52 -9.60
N LEU A 327 -20.74 -2.30 -10.77
CA LEU A 327 -19.51 -3.00 -11.16
C LEU A 327 -18.34 -2.70 -10.21
N PHE A 328 -18.20 -1.45 -9.75
CA PHE A 328 -17.17 -1.07 -8.79
C PHE A 328 -17.36 -1.79 -7.44
N PHE A 329 -18.57 -1.81 -6.89
CA PHE A 329 -18.82 -2.52 -5.63
C PHE A 329 -18.66 -4.03 -5.76
N ASN A 330 -19.01 -4.61 -6.90
CA ASN A 330 -18.69 -6.00 -7.21
C ASN A 330 -17.17 -6.25 -7.22
N PHE A 331 -16.40 -5.35 -7.81
CA PHE A 331 -14.93 -5.42 -7.78
C PHE A 331 -14.37 -5.34 -6.35
N MET A 332 -14.90 -4.46 -5.49
CA MET A 332 -14.52 -4.38 -4.08
C MET A 332 -14.84 -5.67 -3.33
N PHE A 333 -16.02 -6.25 -3.55
CA PHE A 333 -16.39 -7.54 -3.00
C PHE A 333 -15.44 -8.66 -3.46
N ASN A 334 -15.11 -8.67 -4.75
CA ASN A 334 -14.17 -9.60 -5.35
C ASN A 334 -12.77 -9.51 -4.70
N PHE A 335 -12.27 -8.30 -4.49
CA PHE A 335 -11.00 -8.07 -3.80
C PHE A 335 -11.00 -8.65 -2.38
N ILE A 336 -12.09 -8.47 -1.62
CA ILE A 336 -12.25 -9.03 -0.28
C ILE A 336 -12.31 -10.56 -0.34
N MET A 337 -13.05 -11.13 -1.29
CA MET A 337 -13.14 -12.59 -1.46
C MET A 337 -11.77 -13.20 -1.84
N LEU A 338 -11.01 -12.56 -2.72
CA LEU A 338 -9.64 -13.00 -3.03
C LEU A 338 -8.71 -12.91 -1.82
N THR A 339 -8.85 -11.89 -1.00
CA THR A 339 -8.08 -11.77 0.25
C THR A 339 -8.40 -12.92 1.20
N TRP A 340 -9.67 -13.26 1.39
CA TRP A 340 -10.10 -14.40 2.18
C TRP A 340 -9.60 -15.73 1.59
N LEU A 341 -9.76 -15.95 0.29
CA LEU A 341 -9.29 -17.16 -0.40
C LEU A 341 -7.77 -17.33 -0.33
N GLY A 342 -7.03 -16.22 -0.24
CA GLY A 342 -5.58 -16.24 -0.02
C GLY A 342 -5.17 -16.91 1.29
N MET A 343 -6.03 -16.85 2.32
CA MET A 343 -5.84 -17.52 3.62
C MET A 343 -6.25 -18.99 3.60
N CYS A 344 -7.13 -19.41 2.66
CA CYS A 344 -7.65 -20.76 2.63
C CYS A 344 -6.60 -21.77 2.13
N LEU A 345 -6.77 -23.03 2.50
CA LEU A 345 -5.97 -24.14 2.00
C LEU A 345 -6.16 -24.33 0.48
N VAL A 346 -5.16 -24.96 -0.17
CA VAL A 346 -5.19 -25.23 -1.63
C VAL A 346 -5.96 -26.55 -1.87
N GLU A 347 -7.26 -26.50 -1.67
CA GLU A 347 -8.17 -27.65 -1.83
C GLU A 347 -9.52 -27.19 -2.40
N GLN A 348 -10.35 -28.16 -2.84
CA GLN A 348 -11.73 -27.86 -3.26
C GLN A 348 -12.60 -27.56 -2.04
N PRO A 349 -13.49 -26.56 -2.11
CA PRO A 349 -13.88 -25.74 -3.29
C PRO A 349 -13.03 -24.48 -3.50
N TYR A 350 -12.05 -24.18 -2.64
CA TYR A 350 -11.31 -22.91 -2.63
C TYR A 350 -10.49 -22.67 -3.90
N ILE A 351 -9.97 -23.73 -4.54
CA ILE A 351 -9.25 -23.61 -5.82
C ILE A 351 -10.19 -23.07 -6.90
N LEU A 352 -11.35 -23.68 -7.08
CA LEU A 352 -12.34 -23.25 -8.08
C LEU A 352 -12.81 -21.82 -7.82
N LEU A 353 -13.10 -21.47 -6.58
CA LEU A 353 -13.50 -20.11 -6.19
C LEU A 353 -12.41 -19.11 -6.50
N SER A 354 -11.13 -19.41 -6.20
CA SER A 354 -9.99 -18.56 -6.52
C SER A 354 -9.86 -18.31 -8.02
N GLN A 355 -10.11 -19.31 -8.85
CA GLN A 355 -10.11 -19.19 -10.31
C GLN A 355 -11.22 -18.26 -10.80
N ILE A 356 -12.46 -18.46 -10.33
CA ILE A 356 -13.62 -17.62 -10.68
C ILE A 356 -13.37 -16.17 -10.28
N TYR A 357 -12.96 -15.92 -9.03
CA TYR A 357 -12.71 -14.56 -8.54
C TYR A 357 -11.48 -13.91 -9.20
N SER A 358 -10.48 -14.68 -9.62
CA SER A 358 -9.35 -14.15 -10.42
C SER A 358 -9.80 -13.68 -11.80
N ILE A 359 -10.62 -14.46 -12.50
CA ILE A 359 -11.20 -14.07 -13.79
C ILE A 359 -12.06 -12.80 -13.63
N THR A 360 -12.93 -12.76 -12.63
CA THR A 360 -13.81 -11.60 -12.38
C THR A 360 -13.02 -10.36 -11.95
N TYR A 361 -11.88 -10.51 -11.26
CA TYR A 361 -10.97 -9.42 -10.92
C TYR A 361 -10.43 -8.71 -12.18
N PHE A 362 -9.90 -9.45 -13.14
CA PHE A 362 -9.38 -8.88 -14.39
C PHE A 362 -10.49 -8.39 -15.32
N SER A 363 -11.63 -9.07 -15.36
CA SER A 363 -12.77 -8.69 -16.20
C SER A 363 -13.36 -7.33 -15.83
N TYR A 364 -13.25 -6.89 -14.56
CA TYR A 364 -13.65 -5.55 -14.14
C TYR A 364 -13.06 -4.46 -15.04
N PHE A 365 -11.79 -4.53 -15.34
CA PHE A 365 -11.09 -3.51 -16.12
C PHE A 365 -11.60 -3.47 -17.56
N LEU A 366 -11.88 -4.63 -18.17
CA LEU A 366 -12.43 -4.72 -19.53
C LEU A 366 -13.89 -4.27 -19.58
N ILE A 367 -14.74 -4.79 -18.68
CA ILE A 367 -16.16 -4.47 -18.63
C ILE A 367 -16.37 -2.97 -18.35
N SER A 368 -15.62 -2.40 -17.41
CA SER A 368 -15.72 -0.98 -17.10
C SER A 368 -15.38 -0.08 -18.29
N PHE A 369 -14.48 -0.53 -19.16
CA PHE A 369 -14.17 0.14 -20.44
C PHE A 369 -15.35 0.11 -21.40
N TYR A 370 -15.89 -1.07 -21.70
CA TYR A 370 -17.03 -1.20 -22.60
C TYR A 370 -18.27 -0.46 -22.10
N LEU A 371 -18.56 -0.50 -20.81
CA LEU A 371 -19.65 0.24 -20.22
C LEU A 371 -19.49 1.76 -20.40
N SER A 372 -18.27 2.28 -20.26
CA SER A 372 -18.02 3.70 -20.47
C SER A 372 -18.22 4.12 -21.94
N LEU A 373 -17.85 3.27 -22.88
CA LEU A 373 -18.10 3.51 -24.32
C LEU A 373 -19.59 3.48 -24.65
N LEU A 374 -20.34 2.50 -24.13
CA LEU A 374 -21.79 2.40 -24.31
C LEU A 374 -22.51 3.62 -23.74
N TRP A 375 -22.15 4.03 -22.53
CA TRP A 375 -22.75 5.21 -21.89
C TRP A 375 -22.52 6.49 -22.68
N ASN A 376 -21.32 6.68 -23.22
CA ASN A 376 -21.04 7.83 -24.08
C ASN A 376 -21.87 7.84 -25.37
N LYS A 377 -22.12 6.65 -25.95
CA LYS A 377 -22.99 6.54 -27.14
C LYS A 377 -24.46 6.82 -26.82
N MET A 378 -24.89 6.60 -25.59
CA MET A 378 -26.27 6.87 -25.15
C MET A 378 -26.50 8.35 -24.80
N LEU A 379 -25.46 9.10 -24.49
CA LEU A 379 -25.54 10.53 -24.14
C LEU A 379 -25.31 11.44 -25.32
N ASN A 380 -24.73 10.97 -26.41
CA ASN A 380 -24.52 11.66 -27.68
C ASN A 380 -25.58 11.23 -28.71
#